data_e8be667c516c8c6f29252c2f31616ad9
#
_entry.id   e8be667c516c8c6f29252c2f31616ad9
#
_cell.length_a   1.000
_cell.length_b   1.000
_cell.length_c   1.000
_cell.angle_alpha   90.00
_cell.angle_beta   90.00
_cell.angle_gamma   90.00
#
_symmetry.space_group_name_H-M   'P 1'
#
loop_
_entity.id
_entity.type
_entity.pdbx_description
1 polymer ?
#
loop_
_entity_poly.entity_id
_entity_poly.type
_entity_poly.pdbx_seq_one_letter_code
_entity_poly.pdbx_strand_id
1 'polypeptide(L)'
;MATALKPDAPPSGLASRRHGIGFWLAGYVFAITIAFSAVPAPLYVLYQARDHFGPLLVTIIFAVYALGVAASLFGVGHVSDWLGRRRILLLAVAVNMASGLLFLLWPAVPGLIIGRIISGVSIGMLTATATAYLSELHATARPGAPRTRAEIMAAAASLGGLGLGPLIAGFLAQYVGAPLVVPYLVFEVLMLVGCAFLLVTPETVRPPEQRHPYRPQRVAVPAASRGTFFAAGAATAVAFALFGLFTSLAPSFLAGTLNDRSHALAGVATFIVFGAAALAQIGTSRISLRRQLGLGLSVLTAGLILVTVAIWNPSLPLLLAGGALGGAGAGAVFKGGISTVLQIAPEHARGEALAGLFLAAYLGLAVPVIALGFATQALRPRTALLGFSALLAVVIALVARKLLARRPA
;
A
#
# COMPACT_ATOMS: atom_id res chain seq x y z
N MET A 1 -35.83 -16.87 29.75
CA MET A 1 -35.97 -17.91 28.69
C MET A 1 -35.37 -17.30 27.44
N ALA A 2 -34.09 -17.57 27.18
CA ALA A 2 -33.34 -17.00 26.04
C ALA A 2 -33.69 -17.83 24.79
N THR A 3 -34.38 -17.23 23.85
CA THR A 3 -34.68 -17.81 22.54
C THR A 3 -33.33 -17.96 21.79
N ALA A 4 -32.82 -19.18 21.70
CA ALA A 4 -31.67 -19.51 20.91
C ALA A 4 -31.96 -19.13 19.45
N LEU A 5 -31.22 -18.15 18.91
CA LEU A 5 -31.23 -17.81 17.49
C LEU A 5 -30.85 -19.07 16.70
N LYS A 6 -31.81 -19.56 15.89
CA LYS A 6 -31.56 -20.64 14.92
C LYS A 6 -30.36 -20.28 14.09
N PRO A 7 -29.36 -21.16 13.94
CA PRO A 7 -28.26 -20.92 12.99
C PRO A 7 -28.86 -20.77 11.59
N ASP A 8 -28.47 -19.69 10.91
CA ASP A 8 -28.89 -19.44 9.52
C ASP A 8 -28.59 -20.67 8.69
N ALA A 9 -29.57 -21.11 7.89
CA ALA A 9 -29.41 -22.23 6.98
C ALA A 9 -28.23 -21.98 6.05
N PRO A 10 -27.42 -23.00 5.69
CA PRO A 10 -26.29 -22.82 4.79
C PRO A 10 -26.78 -22.17 3.49
N PRO A 11 -26.02 -21.21 2.93
CA PRO A 11 -26.43 -20.48 1.73
C PRO A 11 -26.72 -21.47 0.60
N SER A 12 -27.79 -21.24 -0.16
CA SER A 12 -28.13 -22.05 -1.34
C SER A 12 -26.95 -22.10 -2.31
N GLY A 13 -26.74 -23.17 -3.06
CA GLY A 13 -25.63 -23.32 -3.99
C GLY A 13 -25.46 -22.15 -4.98
N LEU A 14 -26.56 -21.49 -5.35
CA LEU A 14 -26.54 -20.28 -6.18
C LEU A 14 -25.94 -19.06 -5.42
N ALA A 15 -26.30 -18.89 -4.16
CA ALA A 15 -25.73 -17.81 -3.33
C ALA A 15 -24.22 -18.00 -3.13
N SER A 16 -23.77 -19.22 -2.82
CA SER A 16 -22.35 -19.57 -2.70
C SER A 16 -21.57 -19.26 -4.00
N ARG A 17 -22.12 -19.63 -5.18
CA ARG A 17 -21.50 -19.35 -6.48
C ARG A 17 -21.38 -17.83 -6.76
N ARG A 18 -22.43 -17.05 -6.49
CA ARG A 18 -22.41 -15.59 -6.67
C ARG A 18 -21.36 -14.91 -5.81
N HIS A 19 -21.22 -15.31 -4.54
CA HIS A 19 -20.17 -14.79 -3.64
C HIS A 19 -18.77 -15.25 -4.10
N GLY A 20 -18.62 -16.46 -4.63
CA GLY A 20 -17.36 -16.96 -5.19
C GLY A 20 -16.89 -16.16 -6.40
N ILE A 21 -17.78 -15.80 -7.33
CA ILE A 21 -17.49 -14.90 -8.45
C ILE A 21 -17.16 -13.49 -7.92
N GLY A 22 -18.02 -12.97 -7.01
CA GLY A 22 -17.82 -11.67 -6.38
C GLY A 22 -16.46 -11.51 -5.69
N PHE A 23 -15.93 -12.58 -5.09
CA PHE A 23 -14.58 -12.59 -4.52
C PHE A 23 -13.48 -12.22 -5.53
N TRP A 24 -13.53 -12.77 -6.74
CA TRP A 24 -12.56 -12.47 -7.79
C TRP A 24 -12.76 -11.08 -8.39
N LEU A 25 -14.02 -10.67 -8.57
CA LEU A 25 -14.36 -9.34 -9.08
C LEU A 25 -13.92 -8.24 -8.07
N ALA A 26 -14.16 -8.44 -6.77
CA ALA A 26 -13.68 -7.54 -5.73
C ALA A 26 -12.15 -7.51 -5.65
N GLY A 27 -11.48 -8.65 -5.84
CA GLY A 27 -10.02 -8.74 -5.95
C GLY A 27 -9.47 -7.93 -7.12
N TYR A 28 -10.11 -8.00 -8.29
CA TYR A 28 -9.77 -7.16 -9.45
C TYR A 28 -9.90 -5.68 -9.13
N VAL A 29 -11.05 -5.26 -8.57
CA VAL A 29 -11.28 -3.85 -8.22
C VAL A 29 -10.24 -3.35 -7.24
N PHE A 30 -9.92 -4.15 -6.23
CA PHE A 30 -8.89 -3.80 -5.26
C PHE A 30 -7.54 -3.62 -5.94
N ALA A 31 -7.12 -4.58 -6.78
CA ALA A 31 -5.84 -4.53 -7.47
C ALA A 31 -5.74 -3.33 -8.42
N ILE A 32 -6.76 -3.08 -9.26
CA ILE A 32 -6.68 -2.03 -10.27
C ILE A 32 -6.76 -0.62 -9.69
N THR A 33 -7.58 -0.44 -8.63
CA THR A 33 -7.70 0.85 -7.97
C THR A 33 -6.42 1.20 -7.20
N ILE A 34 -5.79 0.23 -6.54
CA ILE A 34 -4.47 0.41 -5.93
C ILE A 34 -3.40 0.64 -7.00
N ALA A 35 -3.42 -0.09 -8.10
CA ALA A 35 -2.47 0.07 -9.20
C ALA A 35 -2.48 1.49 -9.74
N PHE A 36 -3.67 2.06 -9.95
CA PHE A 36 -3.80 3.45 -10.40
C PHE A 36 -3.09 4.44 -9.48
N SER A 37 -3.14 4.26 -8.18
CA SER A 37 -2.49 5.18 -7.23
C SER A 37 -0.97 5.28 -7.40
N ALA A 38 -0.35 4.27 -8.02
CA ALA A 38 1.08 4.21 -8.28
C ALA A 38 1.46 4.52 -9.75
N VAL A 39 0.49 4.72 -10.65
CA VAL A 39 0.69 5.10 -12.06
C VAL A 39 1.61 6.32 -12.25
N PRO A 40 1.52 7.39 -11.43
CA PRO A 40 2.39 8.55 -11.61
C PRO A 40 3.89 8.28 -11.41
N ALA A 41 4.28 7.19 -10.73
CA ALA A 41 5.66 6.94 -10.34
C ALA A 41 6.66 6.97 -11.51
N PRO A 42 6.53 6.17 -12.59
CA PRO A 42 7.44 6.24 -13.73
C PRO A 42 7.25 7.51 -14.59
N LEU A 43 6.15 8.24 -14.40
CA LEU A 43 5.82 9.43 -15.17
C LEU A 43 6.42 10.72 -14.58
N TYR A 44 6.89 10.70 -13.33
CA TYR A 44 7.46 11.89 -12.69
C TYR A 44 8.63 12.48 -13.47
N VAL A 45 9.47 11.67 -14.10
CA VAL A 45 10.58 12.15 -14.94
C VAL A 45 10.07 12.94 -16.14
N LEU A 46 8.94 12.56 -16.73
CA LEU A 46 8.30 13.29 -17.83
C LEU A 46 7.74 14.64 -17.36
N TYR A 47 7.06 14.66 -16.21
CA TYR A 47 6.59 15.91 -15.61
C TYR A 47 7.74 16.84 -15.24
N GLN A 48 8.84 16.30 -14.69
CA GLN A 48 10.05 17.09 -14.40
C GLN A 48 10.65 17.71 -15.66
N ALA A 49 10.73 16.93 -16.74
CA ALA A 49 11.26 17.42 -18.01
C ALA A 49 10.38 18.49 -18.66
N ARG A 50 9.06 18.35 -18.56
CA ARG A 50 8.09 19.30 -19.12
C ARG A 50 8.01 20.61 -18.33
N ASP A 51 7.92 20.50 -16.98
CA ASP A 51 7.60 21.64 -16.11
C ASP A 51 8.85 22.17 -15.35
N HIS A 52 10.03 21.63 -15.66
CA HIS A 52 11.35 22.06 -15.15
C HIS A 52 11.49 22.15 -13.63
N PHE A 53 10.90 21.19 -12.88
CA PHE A 53 11.02 21.13 -11.44
C PHE A 53 11.98 20.04 -10.93
N GLY A 54 12.57 20.28 -9.77
CA GLY A 54 13.57 19.39 -9.16
C GLY A 54 12.99 18.19 -8.40
N PRO A 55 13.87 17.27 -7.93
CA PRO A 55 13.49 16.06 -7.19
C PRO A 55 12.70 16.32 -5.91
N LEU A 56 12.95 17.45 -5.22
CA LEU A 56 12.20 17.80 -4.01
C LEU A 56 10.70 17.92 -4.30
N LEU A 57 10.31 18.57 -5.40
CA LEU A 57 8.89 18.73 -5.73
C LEU A 57 8.25 17.38 -6.08
N VAL A 58 8.98 16.45 -6.70
CA VAL A 58 8.53 15.05 -6.89
C VAL A 58 8.21 14.41 -5.55
N THR A 59 9.12 14.54 -4.56
CA THR A 59 8.89 13.93 -3.23
C THR A 59 7.70 14.55 -2.52
N ILE A 60 7.44 15.85 -2.69
CA ILE A 60 6.25 16.53 -2.14
C ILE A 60 4.97 16.03 -2.83
N ILE A 61 4.92 16.02 -4.17
CA ILE A 61 3.78 15.51 -4.95
C ILE A 61 3.48 14.06 -4.57
N PHE A 62 4.51 13.25 -4.39
CA PHE A 62 4.35 11.88 -3.93
C PHE A 62 3.81 11.79 -2.50
N ALA A 63 4.37 12.58 -1.58
CA ALA A 63 4.11 12.46 -0.15
C ALA A 63 2.73 12.99 0.28
N VAL A 64 2.17 14.00 -0.41
CA VAL A 64 0.82 14.53 -0.10
C VAL A 64 -0.29 13.48 -0.26
N TYR A 65 -0.04 12.43 -1.02
CA TYR A 65 -0.90 11.24 -1.07
C TYR A 65 -1.14 10.63 0.32
N ALA A 66 -0.09 10.57 1.17
CA ALA A 66 -0.20 10.04 2.52
C ALA A 66 -1.16 10.85 3.41
N LEU A 67 -1.29 12.16 3.18
CA LEU A 67 -2.28 13.01 3.88
C LEU A 67 -3.71 12.59 3.56
N GLY A 68 -3.99 12.34 2.27
CA GLY A 68 -5.29 11.85 1.83
C GLY A 68 -5.63 10.49 2.45
N VAL A 69 -4.67 9.55 2.44
CA VAL A 69 -4.86 8.23 3.06
C VAL A 69 -5.12 8.35 4.55
N ALA A 70 -4.33 9.15 5.28
CA ALA A 70 -4.51 9.35 6.70
C ALA A 70 -5.90 9.94 7.02
N ALA A 71 -6.28 11.02 6.33
CA ALA A 71 -7.60 11.63 6.52
C ALA A 71 -8.75 10.64 6.31
N SER A 72 -8.65 9.82 5.26
CA SER A 72 -9.67 8.83 4.93
C SER A 72 -9.71 7.66 5.93
N LEU A 73 -8.56 7.13 6.36
CA LEU A 73 -8.50 6.04 7.34
C LEU A 73 -9.19 6.43 8.65
N PHE A 74 -8.93 7.63 9.16
CA PHE A 74 -9.54 8.10 10.41
C PHE A 74 -10.99 8.56 10.22
N GLY A 75 -11.32 9.16 9.07
CA GLY A 75 -12.65 9.67 8.80
C GLY A 75 -13.65 8.62 8.30
N VAL A 76 -13.24 7.72 7.42
CA VAL A 76 -14.17 6.87 6.67
C VAL A 76 -13.94 5.36 6.87
N GLY A 77 -12.79 4.95 7.43
CA GLY A 77 -12.39 3.54 7.48
C GLY A 77 -13.43 2.58 8.09
N HIS A 78 -14.22 3.03 9.07
CA HIS A 78 -15.27 2.23 9.73
C HIS A 78 -16.66 2.39 9.10
N VAL A 79 -16.85 3.36 8.20
CA VAL A 79 -18.17 3.70 7.63
C VAL A 79 -18.72 2.57 6.76
N SER A 80 -17.83 1.76 6.16
CA SER A 80 -18.21 0.60 5.35
C SER A 80 -18.94 -0.50 6.13
N ASP A 81 -18.80 -0.53 7.46
CA ASP A 81 -19.44 -1.53 8.34
C ASP A 81 -20.97 -1.33 8.43
N TRP A 82 -21.46 -0.14 8.11
CA TRP A 82 -22.88 0.22 8.22
C TRP A 82 -23.47 0.82 6.93
N LEU A 83 -22.70 1.43 6.05
CA LEU A 83 -23.17 1.86 4.72
C LEU A 83 -23.13 0.74 3.69
N GLY A 84 -22.39 -0.33 3.95
CA GLY A 84 -22.18 -1.45 3.05
C GLY A 84 -20.84 -1.40 2.33
N ARG A 85 -20.23 -2.58 2.15
CA ARG A 85 -18.90 -2.72 1.53
C ARG A 85 -18.89 -2.25 0.08
N ARG A 86 -19.87 -2.72 -0.71
CA ARG A 86 -19.97 -2.41 -2.13
C ARG A 86 -20.13 -0.92 -2.39
N ARG A 87 -20.95 -0.22 -1.59
CA ARG A 87 -21.19 1.22 -1.77
C ARG A 87 -19.92 2.04 -1.51
N ILE A 88 -19.19 1.72 -0.44
CA ILE A 88 -17.94 2.41 -0.12
C ILE A 88 -16.87 2.11 -1.17
N LEU A 89 -16.78 0.88 -1.69
CA LEU A 89 -15.86 0.57 -2.78
C LEU A 89 -16.20 1.31 -4.07
N LEU A 90 -17.47 1.41 -4.45
CA LEU A 90 -17.89 2.22 -5.61
C LEU A 90 -17.51 3.69 -5.43
N LEU A 91 -17.72 4.26 -4.24
CA LEU A 91 -17.31 5.62 -3.93
C LEU A 91 -15.79 5.77 -4.00
N ALA A 92 -15.03 4.82 -3.44
CA ALA A 92 -13.57 4.85 -3.50
C ALA A 92 -13.04 4.83 -4.94
N VAL A 93 -13.59 3.96 -5.78
CA VAL A 93 -13.22 3.91 -7.21
C VAL A 93 -13.58 5.22 -7.91
N ALA A 94 -14.79 5.75 -7.69
CA ALA A 94 -15.21 7.02 -8.29
C ALA A 94 -14.31 8.20 -7.86
N VAL A 95 -13.92 8.26 -6.59
CA VAL A 95 -12.96 9.27 -6.07
C VAL A 95 -11.59 9.10 -6.73
N ASN A 96 -11.14 7.86 -6.96
CA ASN A 96 -9.86 7.63 -7.64
C ASN A 96 -9.92 8.00 -9.13
N MET A 97 -11.05 7.73 -9.80
CA MET A 97 -11.30 8.20 -11.18
C MET A 97 -11.31 9.74 -11.26
N ALA A 98 -11.92 10.43 -10.28
CA ALA A 98 -11.84 11.88 -10.22
C ALA A 98 -10.40 12.40 -10.12
N SER A 99 -9.51 11.68 -9.39
CA SER A 99 -8.07 11.96 -9.38
C SER A 99 -7.44 11.79 -10.76
N GLY A 100 -7.78 10.72 -11.49
CA GLY A 100 -7.28 10.46 -12.84
C GLY A 100 -7.73 11.51 -13.86
N LEU A 101 -9.01 11.90 -13.81
CA LEU A 101 -9.53 12.99 -14.61
C LEU A 101 -8.79 14.32 -14.32
N LEU A 102 -8.44 14.57 -13.06
CA LEU A 102 -7.67 15.75 -12.69
C LEU A 102 -6.26 15.73 -13.27
N PHE A 103 -5.57 14.58 -13.28
CA PHE A 103 -4.27 14.42 -13.93
C PHE A 103 -4.34 14.63 -15.44
N LEU A 104 -5.45 14.29 -16.09
CA LEU A 104 -5.68 14.49 -17.51
C LEU A 104 -6.03 15.95 -17.86
N LEU A 105 -6.92 16.56 -17.08
CA LEU A 105 -7.47 17.89 -17.38
C LEU A 105 -6.60 19.04 -16.84
N TRP A 106 -5.87 18.79 -15.75
CA TRP A 106 -5.00 19.78 -15.12
C TRP A 106 -3.63 19.18 -14.74
N PRO A 107 -2.80 18.83 -15.73
CA PRO A 107 -1.51 18.15 -15.51
C PRO A 107 -0.39 19.08 -14.97
N ALA A 108 -0.70 20.28 -14.50
CA ALA A 108 0.23 21.17 -13.81
C ALA A 108 0.46 20.73 -12.35
N VAL A 109 1.55 21.23 -11.74
CA VAL A 109 1.96 20.86 -10.36
C VAL A 109 0.82 20.96 -9.33
N PRO A 110 -0.02 22.05 -9.28
CA PRO A 110 -1.13 22.10 -8.35
C PRO A 110 -2.16 20.98 -8.58
N GLY A 111 -2.47 20.67 -9.85
CA GLY A 111 -3.38 19.57 -10.20
C GLY A 111 -2.81 18.21 -9.80
N LEU A 112 -1.50 18.00 -9.95
CA LEU A 112 -0.83 16.79 -9.47
C LEU A 112 -0.92 16.65 -7.96
N ILE A 113 -0.71 17.73 -7.19
CA ILE A 113 -0.81 17.72 -5.72
C ILE A 113 -2.25 17.39 -5.28
N ILE A 114 -3.24 18.07 -5.82
CA ILE A 114 -4.66 17.87 -5.47
C ILE A 114 -5.09 16.46 -5.87
N GLY A 115 -4.75 16.02 -7.09
CA GLY A 115 -5.04 14.66 -7.56
C GLY A 115 -4.42 13.60 -6.66
N ARG A 116 -3.19 13.78 -6.19
CA ARG A 116 -2.52 12.87 -5.24
C ARG A 116 -3.26 12.78 -3.90
N ILE A 117 -3.74 13.91 -3.36
CA ILE A 117 -4.54 13.93 -2.12
C ILE A 117 -5.84 13.16 -2.34
N ILE A 118 -6.56 13.43 -3.44
CA ILE A 118 -7.82 12.76 -3.79
C ILE A 118 -7.60 11.25 -3.97
N SER A 119 -6.55 10.84 -4.69
CA SER A 119 -6.18 9.42 -4.82
C SER A 119 -5.89 8.80 -3.45
N GLY A 120 -5.19 9.51 -2.55
CA GLY A 120 -4.95 9.07 -1.19
C GLY A 120 -6.25 8.82 -0.41
N VAL A 121 -7.22 9.74 -0.49
CA VAL A 121 -8.54 9.57 0.13
C VAL A 121 -9.22 8.30 -0.37
N SER A 122 -9.20 8.05 -1.68
CA SER A 122 -9.73 6.82 -2.28
C SER A 122 -9.08 5.58 -1.67
N ILE A 123 -7.75 5.54 -1.61
CA ILE A 123 -7.02 4.34 -1.16
C ILE A 123 -7.22 4.07 0.33
N GLY A 124 -7.38 5.10 1.15
CA GLY A 124 -7.72 4.92 2.56
C GLY A 124 -9.11 4.28 2.75
N MET A 125 -10.12 4.69 1.97
CA MET A 125 -11.44 4.04 1.93
C MET A 125 -11.36 2.60 1.42
N LEU A 126 -10.60 2.40 0.33
CA LEU A 126 -10.50 1.14 -0.38
C LEU A 126 -9.87 0.05 0.49
N THR A 127 -8.70 0.31 1.10
CA THR A 127 -7.86 -0.73 1.72
C THR A 127 -8.58 -1.47 2.83
N ALA A 128 -9.18 -0.76 3.78
CA ALA A 128 -9.91 -1.35 4.88
C ALA A 128 -11.16 -2.09 4.38
N THR A 129 -11.93 -1.45 3.49
CA THR A 129 -13.20 -1.99 2.98
C THR A 129 -12.98 -3.22 2.11
N ALA A 130 -12.04 -3.19 1.16
CA ALA A 130 -11.79 -4.31 0.24
C ALA A 130 -11.27 -5.56 0.98
N THR A 131 -10.39 -5.37 1.98
CA THR A 131 -9.87 -6.49 2.77
C THR A 131 -10.99 -7.20 3.55
N ALA A 132 -11.88 -6.45 4.19
CA ALA A 132 -13.04 -6.99 4.88
C ALA A 132 -14.01 -7.68 3.90
N TYR A 133 -14.32 -7.03 2.78
CA TYR A 133 -15.22 -7.54 1.75
C TYR A 133 -14.75 -8.86 1.16
N LEU A 134 -13.45 -8.98 0.83
CA LEU A 134 -12.85 -10.22 0.35
C LEU A 134 -12.99 -11.36 1.38
N SER A 135 -12.78 -11.05 2.67
CA SER A 135 -12.93 -12.04 3.73
C SER A 135 -14.37 -12.51 3.88
N GLU A 136 -15.33 -11.61 3.84
CA GLU A 136 -16.77 -11.88 3.95
C GLU A 136 -17.29 -12.66 2.73
N LEU A 137 -16.92 -12.25 1.50
CA LEU A 137 -17.27 -12.97 0.27
C LEU A 137 -16.71 -14.39 0.27
N HIS A 138 -15.44 -14.56 0.73
CA HIS A 138 -14.84 -15.89 0.83
C HIS A 138 -15.52 -16.77 1.86
N ALA A 139 -15.83 -16.24 3.05
CA ALA A 139 -16.48 -16.98 4.11
C ALA A 139 -17.90 -17.43 3.70
N THR A 140 -18.65 -16.59 2.98
CA THR A 140 -19.98 -16.94 2.47
C THR A 140 -19.91 -17.91 1.31
N ALA A 141 -18.92 -17.77 0.41
CA ALA A 141 -18.75 -18.68 -0.72
C ALA A 141 -18.28 -20.08 -0.29
N ARG A 142 -17.53 -20.17 0.80
CA ARG A 142 -16.91 -21.40 1.29
C ARG A 142 -16.95 -21.46 2.82
N PRO A 143 -18.10 -21.76 3.42
CA PRO A 143 -18.24 -21.90 4.86
C PRO A 143 -17.26 -22.93 5.43
N GLY A 144 -16.56 -22.58 6.52
CA GLY A 144 -15.56 -23.45 7.17
C GLY A 144 -14.19 -23.50 6.48
N ALA A 145 -13.99 -22.88 5.29
CA ALA A 145 -12.67 -22.81 4.65
C ALA A 145 -11.73 -21.84 5.39
N PRO A 146 -10.41 -22.11 5.41
CA PRO A 146 -9.43 -21.22 6.02
C PRO A 146 -9.43 -19.83 5.35
N ARG A 147 -9.25 -18.77 6.14
CA ARG A 147 -9.16 -17.37 5.67
C ARG A 147 -7.92 -17.09 4.82
N THR A 148 -6.96 -17.99 4.78
CA THR A 148 -5.67 -17.85 4.07
C THR A 148 -5.84 -17.41 2.61
N ARG A 149 -6.87 -17.91 1.92
CA ARG A 149 -7.13 -17.53 0.51
C ARG A 149 -7.54 -16.05 0.38
N ALA A 150 -8.35 -15.55 1.30
CA ALA A 150 -8.74 -14.14 1.31
C ALA A 150 -7.54 -13.23 1.66
N GLU A 151 -6.70 -13.66 2.60
CA GLU A 151 -5.47 -12.96 2.99
C GLU A 151 -4.47 -12.90 1.82
N ILE A 152 -4.28 -14.00 1.10
CA ILE A 152 -3.42 -14.06 -0.09
C ILE A 152 -3.95 -13.11 -1.17
N MET A 153 -5.26 -13.14 -1.45
CA MET A 153 -5.87 -12.24 -2.43
C MET A 153 -5.72 -10.77 -2.02
N ALA A 154 -5.94 -10.43 -0.76
CA ALA A 154 -5.78 -9.06 -0.27
C ALA A 154 -4.32 -8.59 -0.39
N ALA A 155 -3.35 -9.42 -0.03
CA ALA A 155 -1.93 -9.11 -0.17
C ALA A 155 -1.50 -8.97 -1.63
N ALA A 156 -1.94 -9.89 -2.50
CA ALA A 156 -1.65 -9.86 -3.94
C ALA A 156 -2.29 -8.64 -4.62
N ALA A 157 -3.55 -8.31 -4.29
CA ALA A 157 -4.24 -7.16 -4.84
C ALA A 157 -3.62 -5.83 -4.34
N SER A 158 -3.27 -5.74 -3.06
CA SER A 158 -2.70 -4.53 -2.47
C SER A 158 -1.26 -4.28 -2.96
N LEU A 159 -0.31 -5.13 -2.58
CA LEU A 159 1.10 -4.93 -2.95
C LEU A 159 1.35 -5.23 -4.43
N GLY A 160 0.72 -6.27 -4.98
CA GLY A 160 0.81 -6.57 -6.41
C GLY A 160 0.25 -5.44 -7.27
N GLY A 161 -0.87 -4.84 -6.86
CA GLY A 161 -1.43 -3.64 -7.49
C GLY A 161 -0.44 -2.48 -7.51
N LEU A 162 0.18 -2.15 -6.35
CA LEU A 162 1.21 -1.11 -6.26
C LEU A 162 2.40 -1.35 -7.21
N GLY A 163 2.73 -2.60 -7.50
CA GLY A 163 3.74 -2.94 -8.50
C GLY A 163 3.22 -2.86 -9.94
N LEU A 164 2.03 -3.39 -10.20
CA LEU A 164 1.44 -3.44 -11.55
C LEU A 164 1.16 -2.05 -12.14
N GLY A 165 0.76 -1.09 -11.31
CA GLY A 165 0.52 0.29 -11.74
C GLY A 165 1.72 0.90 -12.45
N PRO A 166 2.87 1.03 -11.79
CA PRO A 166 4.09 1.54 -12.41
C PRO A 166 4.59 0.69 -13.58
N LEU A 167 4.46 -0.64 -13.52
CA LEU A 167 4.84 -1.52 -14.62
C LEU A 167 4.07 -1.17 -15.89
N ILE A 168 2.74 -1.22 -15.82
CA ILE A 168 1.86 -0.92 -16.95
C ILE A 168 2.09 0.52 -17.44
N ALA A 169 2.12 1.49 -16.51
CA ALA A 169 2.31 2.90 -16.86
C ALA A 169 3.67 3.15 -17.52
N GLY A 170 4.73 2.51 -17.03
CA GLY A 170 6.08 2.64 -17.60
C GLY A 170 6.16 2.06 -19.02
N PHE A 171 5.56 0.90 -19.26
CA PHE A 171 5.50 0.31 -20.61
C PHE A 171 4.66 1.17 -21.56
N LEU A 172 3.49 1.64 -21.14
CA LEU A 172 2.67 2.52 -21.95
C LEU A 172 3.40 3.85 -22.26
N ALA A 173 4.06 4.44 -21.27
CA ALA A 173 4.81 5.67 -21.46
C ALA A 173 6.03 5.49 -22.40
N GLN A 174 6.63 4.29 -22.44
CA GLN A 174 7.79 3.99 -23.29
C GLN A 174 7.42 3.73 -24.74
N TYR A 175 6.32 3.00 -24.98
CA TYR A 175 6.04 2.41 -26.30
C TYR A 175 4.79 2.97 -26.99
N VAL A 176 3.97 3.74 -26.28
CA VAL A 176 2.73 4.33 -26.83
C VAL A 176 2.85 5.85 -26.87
N GLY A 177 2.31 6.50 -27.90
CA GLY A 177 2.26 7.96 -27.98
C GLY A 177 1.48 8.58 -26.81
N ALA A 178 1.71 9.89 -26.55
CA ALA A 178 1.09 10.65 -25.47
C ALA A 178 1.31 10.03 -24.05
N PRO A 179 2.57 9.90 -23.59
CA PRO A 179 2.95 9.16 -22.38
C PRO A 179 2.34 9.71 -21.08
N LEU A 180 1.91 10.97 -21.04
CA LEU A 180 1.23 11.59 -19.89
C LEU A 180 -0.31 11.50 -19.97
N VAL A 181 -0.85 10.85 -21.00
CA VAL A 181 -2.30 10.73 -21.23
C VAL A 181 -2.73 9.27 -21.23
N VAL A 182 -2.10 8.45 -22.09
CA VAL A 182 -2.51 7.06 -22.33
C VAL A 182 -2.51 6.19 -21.07
N PRO A 183 -1.50 6.23 -20.16
CA PRO A 183 -1.54 5.45 -18.93
C PRO A 183 -2.77 5.77 -18.08
N TYR A 184 -3.12 7.02 -17.92
CA TYR A 184 -4.30 7.42 -17.14
C TYR A 184 -5.59 6.95 -17.80
N LEU A 185 -5.75 7.14 -19.12
CA LEU A 185 -6.95 6.68 -19.83
C LEU A 185 -7.15 5.16 -19.73
N VAL A 186 -6.08 4.39 -19.87
CA VAL A 186 -6.15 2.93 -19.71
C VAL A 186 -6.65 2.55 -18.32
N PHE A 187 -6.13 3.18 -17.27
CA PHE A 187 -6.58 2.89 -15.91
C PHE A 187 -7.99 3.41 -15.63
N GLU A 188 -8.42 4.54 -16.21
CA GLU A 188 -9.80 5.01 -16.14
C GLU A 188 -10.77 3.96 -16.69
N VAL A 189 -10.48 3.39 -17.87
CA VAL A 189 -11.29 2.32 -18.47
C VAL A 189 -11.29 1.08 -17.56
N LEU A 190 -10.13 0.66 -17.02
CA LEU A 190 -10.07 -0.49 -16.13
C LEU A 190 -10.86 -0.28 -14.84
N MET A 191 -10.83 0.94 -14.28
CA MET A 191 -11.63 1.30 -13.10
C MET A 191 -13.12 1.36 -13.41
N LEU A 192 -13.51 1.84 -14.60
CA LEU A 192 -14.90 1.82 -15.06
C LEU A 192 -15.44 0.39 -15.17
N VAL A 193 -14.66 -0.54 -15.73
CA VAL A 193 -14.96 -1.98 -15.73
C VAL A 193 -15.07 -2.51 -14.29
N GLY A 194 -14.22 -2.05 -13.40
CA GLY A 194 -14.28 -2.35 -11.96
C GLY A 194 -15.60 -1.91 -11.32
N CYS A 195 -16.10 -0.71 -11.65
CA CYS A 195 -17.41 -0.24 -11.22
C CYS A 195 -18.54 -1.19 -11.67
N ALA A 196 -18.51 -1.60 -12.96
CA ALA A 196 -19.49 -2.55 -13.47
C ALA A 196 -19.42 -3.90 -12.74
N PHE A 197 -18.23 -4.39 -12.40
CA PHE A 197 -18.05 -5.61 -11.59
C PHE A 197 -18.61 -5.46 -10.17
N LEU A 198 -18.41 -4.30 -9.52
CA LEU A 198 -19.01 -4.07 -8.20
C LEU A 198 -20.54 -4.06 -8.25
N LEU A 199 -21.14 -3.52 -9.31
CA LEU A 199 -22.61 -3.47 -9.43
C LEU A 199 -23.25 -4.87 -9.44
N VAL A 200 -22.56 -5.89 -9.97
CA VAL A 200 -23.04 -7.27 -10.00
C VAL A 200 -22.58 -8.11 -8.79
N THR A 201 -21.64 -7.60 -7.99
CA THR A 201 -21.13 -8.29 -6.79
C THR A 201 -22.14 -8.14 -5.64
N PRO A 202 -22.47 -9.23 -4.89
CA PRO A 202 -23.43 -9.17 -3.80
C PRO A 202 -22.90 -8.34 -2.63
N GLU A 203 -23.78 -7.57 -1.97
CA GLU A 203 -23.46 -6.89 -0.71
C GLU A 203 -23.37 -7.91 0.43
N THR A 204 -22.40 -7.75 1.32
CA THR A 204 -22.15 -8.67 2.44
C THR A 204 -22.63 -8.11 3.78
N VAL A 205 -22.78 -6.79 3.88
CA VAL A 205 -23.22 -6.11 5.10
C VAL A 205 -24.71 -5.83 5.03
N ARG A 206 -25.44 -6.25 6.07
CA ARG A 206 -26.82 -5.82 6.30
C ARG A 206 -26.79 -4.50 7.08
N PRO A 207 -27.51 -3.46 6.64
CA PRO A 207 -27.57 -2.21 7.39
C PRO A 207 -28.07 -2.49 8.83
N PRO A 208 -27.41 -1.95 9.85
CA PRO A 208 -27.86 -2.12 11.22
C PRO A 208 -29.22 -1.44 11.44
N GLU A 209 -30.10 -2.05 12.22
CA GLU A 209 -31.44 -1.49 12.56
C GLU A 209 -31.33 -0.15 13.31
N GLN A 210 -30.27 0.04 14.09
CA GLN A 210 -29.98 1.29 14.79
C GLN A 210 -28.69 1.91 14.24
N ARG A 211 -28.79 3.15 13.76
CA ARG A 211 -27.61 3.91 13.33
C ARG A 211 -26.82 4.37 14.56
N HIS A 212 -25.58 3.91 14.67
CA HIS A 212 -24.67 4.44 15.68
C HIS A 212 -24.21 5.85 15.29
N PRO A 213 -24.05 6.79 16.25
CA PRO A 213 -23.54 8.11 15.96
C PRO A 213 -22.14 8.01 15.35
N TYR A 214 -21.90 8.76 14.28
CA TYR A 214 -20.58 8.82 13.65
C TYR A 214 -19.52 9.29 14.67
N ARG A 215 -18.41 8.56 14.76
CA ARG A 215 -17.24 8.95 15.55
C ARG A 215 -15.98 8.68 14.73
N PRO A 216 -15.09 9.67 14.54
CA PRO A 216 -13.78 9.43 13.93
C PRO A 216 -13.01 8.37 14.71
N GLN A 217 -12.26 7.51 13.98
CA GLN A 217 -11.41 6.51 14.62
C GLN A 217 -10.31 7.20 15.45
N ARG A 218 -9.97 6.59 16.58
CA ARG A 218 -8.87 7.03 17.46
C ARG A 218 -7.86 5.91 17.59
N VAL A 219 -6.60 6.26 17.78
CA VAL A 219 -5.56 5.24 18.02
C VAL A 219 -5.73 4.72 19.45
N ALA A 220 -6.37 3.58 19.59
CA ALA A 220 -6.62 2.95 20.90
C ALA A 220 -5.70 1.74 21.12
N VAL A 221 -4.69 1.90 21.98
CA VAL A 221 -3.77 0.84 22.36
C VAL A 221 -3.61 0.83 23.88
N PRO A 222 -3.74 -0.34 24.56
CA PRO A 222 -3.50 -0.46 25.99
C PRO A 222 -2.14 0.08 26.41
N ALA A 223 -2.06 0.77 27.54
CA ALA A 223 -0.82 1.41 28.02
C ALA A 223 0.35 0.42 28.12
N ALA A 224 0.09 -0.82 28.60
CA ALA A 224 1.09 -1.88 28.70
C ALA A 224 1.68 -2.31 27.34
N SER A 225 0.94 -2.14 26.24
CA SER A 225 1.32 -2.57 24.89
C SER A 225 1.86 -1.44 24.00
N ARG A 226 1.82 -0.17 24.47
CA ARG A 226 2.26 1.00 23.69
C ARG A 226 3.66 0.86 23.13
N GLY A 227 4.60 0.37 23.95
CA GLY A 227 5.98 0.18 23.51
C GLY A 227 6.13 -0.85 22.37
N THR A 228 5.31 -1.91 22.34
CA THR A 228 5.29 -2.89 21.25
C THR A 228 4.61 -2.31 20.02
N PHE A 229 3.54 -1.56 20.21
CA PHE A 229 2.82 -0.86 19.14
C PHE A 229 3.76 0.13 18.40
N PHE A 230 4.45 1.00 19.14
CA PHE A 230 5.41 1.94 18.51
C PHE A 230 6.57 1.23 17.82
N ALA A 231 7.07 0.11 18.37
CA ALA A 231 8.10 -0.67 17.71
C ALA A 231 7.59 -1.31 16.41
N ALA A 232 6.38 -1.86 16.40
CA ALA A 232 5.74 -2.39 15.19
C ALA A 232 5.47 -1.28 14.16
N GLY A 233 5.02 -0.10 14.62
CA GLY A 233 4.84 1.09 13.80
C GLY A 233 6.16 1.57 13.16
N ALA A 234 7.23 1.67 13.93
CA ALA A 234 8.55 2.06 13.44
C ALA A 234 9.11 1.03 12.43
N ALA A 235 8.96 -0.28 12.69
CA ALA A 235 9.34 -1.31 11.74
C ALA A 235 8.59 -1.16 10.40
N THR A 236 7.28 -0.93 10.49
CA THR A 236 6.43 -0.73 9.31
C THR A 236 6.78 0.58 8.59
N ALA A 237 7.09 1.65 9.33
CA ALA A 237 7.53 2.92 8.75
C ALA A 237 8.83 2.77 7.94
N VAL A 238 9.82 2.02 8.45
CA VAL A 238 11.05 1.72 7.70
C VAL A 238 10.78 0.91 6.44
N ALA A 239 9.91 -0.10 6.51
CA ALA A 239 9.50 -0.86 5.33
C ALA A 239 8.88 0.04 4.25
N PHE A 240 8.01 0.96 4.66
CA PHE A 240 7.36 1.90 3.75
C PHE A 240 8.30 3.02 3.26
N ALA A 241 9.33 3.38 4.02
CA ALA A 241 10.37 4.31 3.56
C ALA A 241 11.12 3.76 2.34
N LEU A 242 11.39 2.45 2.30
CA LEU A 242 11.96 1.80 1.13
C LEU A 242 10.99 1.82 -0.06
N PHE A 243 9.70 1.54 0.16
CA PHE A 243 8.68 1.65 -0.90
C PHE A 243 8.61 3.08 -1.45
N GLY A 244 8.63 4.08 -0.57
CA GLY A 244 8.66 5.49 -0.95
C GLY A 244 9.88 5.87 -1.78
N LEU A 245 11.06 5.37 -1.43
CA LEU A 245 12.29 5.58 -2.19
C LEU A 245 12.15 5.08 -3.62
N PHE A 246 11.71 3.84 -3.82
CA PHE A 246 11.58 3.26 -5.16
C PHE A 246 10.46 3.90 -5.98
N THR A 247 9.37 4.31 -5.35
CA THR A 247 8.22 4.88 -6.06
C THR A 247 8.46 6.34 -6.47
N SER A 248 9.24 7.11 -5.68
CA SER A 248 9.44 8.55 -5.92
C SER A 248 10.77 8.90 -6.59
N LEU A 249 11.87 8.30 -6.16
CA LEU A 249 13.21 8.72 -6.55
C LEU A 249 13.96 7.72 -7.44
N ALA A 250 13.60 6.44 -7.45
CA ALA A 250 14.28 5.46 -8.29
C ALA A 250 14.18 5.81 -9.80
N PRO A 251 13.03 6.29 -10.34
CA PRO A 251 12.99 6.73 -11.75
C PRO A 251 13.97 7.86 -12.05
N SER A 252 14.08 8.85 -11.16
CA SER A 252 15.03 9.97 -11.32
C SER A 252 16.49 9.50 -11.17
N PHE A 253 16.75 8.50 -10.33
CA PHE A 253 18.07 7.89 -10.17
C PHE A 253 18.48 7.10 -11.42
N LEU A 254 17.58 6.32 -12.00
CA LEU A 254 17.81 5.59 -13.25
C LEU A 254 18.18 6.58 -14.38
N ALA A 255 17.38 7.63 -14.55
CA ALA A 255 17.60 8.63 -15.60
C ALA A 255 18.87 9.47 -15.37
N GLY A 256 19.14 9.87 -14.13
CA GLY A 256 20.23 10.80 -13.83
C GLY A 256 21.57 10.12 -13.53
N THR A 257 21.60 9.02 -12.79
CA THR A 257 22.85 8.37 -12.34
C THR A 257 23.26 7.21 -13.24
N LEU A 258 22.31 6.39 -13.68
CA LEU A 258 22.57 5.27 -14.58
C LEU A 258 22.46 5.69 -16.06
N ASN A 259 22.07 6.94 -16.32
CA ASN A 259 21.84 7.49 -17.67
C ASN A 259 20.86 6.64 -18.51
N ASP A 260 19.96 5.93 -17.85
CA ASP A 260 18.92 5.12 -18.48
C ASP A 260 17.58 5.83 -18.32
N ARG A 261 17.05 6.33 -19.43
CA ARG A 261 15.78 7.07 -19.49
C ARG A 261 14.57 6.18 -19.79
N SER A 262 14.72 4.86 -19.67
CA SER A 262 13.62 3.91 -19.90
C SER A 262 12.54 4.01 -18.83
N HIS A 263 11.37 4.48 -19.23
CA HIS A 263 10.19 4.51 -18.38
C HIS A 263 9.71 3.09 -18.03
N ALA A 264 9.86 2.14 -18.98
CA ALA A 264 9.57 0.73 -18.76
C ALA A 264 10.46 0.15 -17.65
N LEU A 265 11.77 0.45 -17.66
CA LEU A 265 12.70 0.00 -16.62
C LEU A 265 12.35 0.58 -15.25
N ALA A 266 11.96 1.86 -15.17
CA ALA A 266 11.50 2.47 -13.94
C ALA A 266 10.24 1.75 -13.37
N GLY A 267 9.31 1.37 -14.26
CA GLY A 267 8.16 0.55 -13.91
C GLY A 267 8.53 -0.84 -13.42
N VAL A 268 9.47 -1.52 -14.12
CA VAL A 268 9.98 -2.84 -13.74
C VAL A 268 10.67 -2.80 -12.38
N ALA A 269 11.51 -1.80 -12.11
CA ALA A 269 12.20 -1.65 -10.83
C ALA A 269 11.20 -1.54 -9.67
N THR A 270 10.15 -0.73 -9.83
CA THR A 270 9.08 -0.61 -8.82
C THR A 270 8.28 -1.91 -8.69
N PHE A 271 7.95 -2.58 -9.81
CA PHE A 271 7.25 -3.86 -9.80
C PHE A 271 8.03 -4.95 -9.05
N ILE A 272 9.36 -5.02 -9.24
CA ILE A 272 10.21 -6.01 -8.53
C ILE A 272 10.12 -5.81 -7.02
N VAL A 273 10.17 -4.58 -6.53
CA VAL A 273 10.09 -4.28 -5.10
C VAL A 273 8.75 -4.72 -4.50
N PHE A 274 7.65 -4.29 -5.10
CA PHE A 274 6.31 -4.60 -4.58
C PHE A 274 5.91 -6.05 -4.84
N GLY A 275 6.31 -6.64 -5.96
CA GLY A 275 6.11 -8.06 -6.26
C GLY A 275 6.84 -8.95 -5.27
N ALA A 276 8.11 -8.65 -4.97
CA ALA A 276 8.87 -9.35 -3.94
C ALA A 276 8.23 -9.20 -2.55
N ALA A 277 7.69 -8.01 -2.23
CA ALA A 277 6.97 -7.78 -0.99
C ALA A 277 5.69 -8.62 -0.89
N ALA A 278 4.89 -8.69 -1.96
CA ALA A 278 3.69 -9.52 -2.03
C ALA A 278 4.03 -11.01 -1.87
N LEU A 279 5.04 -11.49 -2.58
CA LEU A 279 5.51 -12.88 -2.48
C LEU A 279 6.02 -13.22 -1.08
N ALA A 280 6.76 -12.32 -0.44
CA ALA A 280 7.25 -12.51 0.92
C ALA A 280 6.10 -12.54 1.94
N GLN A 281 5.07 -11.70 1.79
CA GLN A 281 3.87 -11.77 2.64
C GLN A 281 3.17 -13.13 2.54
N ILE A 282 3.05 -13.67 1.33
CA ILE A 282 2.44 -14.96 1.09
C ILE A 282 3.32 -16.07 1.65
N GLY A 283 4.60 -16.09 1.31
CA GLY A 283 5.56 -17.13 1.71
C GLY A 283 5.81 -17.23 3.22
N THR A 284 5.72 -16.09 3.93
CA THR A 284 5.92 -16.04 5.39
C THR A 284 4.64 -16.30 6.20
N SER A 285 3.51 -16.64 5.58
CA SER A 285 2.23 -16.84 6.27
C SER A 285 2.21 -18.03 7.25
N ARG A 286 3.12 -19.00 7.09
CA ARG A 286 3.17 -20.21 7.89
C ARG A 286 4.29 -20.24 8.95
N ILE A 287 5.11 -19.18 9.02
CA ILE A 287 6.18 -19.09 10.01
C ILE A 287 5.78 -18.28 11.22
N SER A 288 6.41 -18.54 12.38
CA SER A 288 6.10 -17.82 13.61
C SER A 288 6.42 -16.34 13.47
N LEU A 289 5.63 -15.48 14.13
CA LEU A 289 5.75 -14.01 14.08
C LEU A 289 7.18 -13.52 14.35
N ARG A 290 7.86 -14.12 15.35
CA ARG A 290 9.24 -13.75 15.69
C ARG A 290 10.22 -14.07 14.56
N ARG A 291 10.11 -15.26 13.95
CA ARG A 291 10.94 -15.63 12.78
C ARG A 291 10.64 -14.75 11.59
N GLN A 292 9.36 -14.46 11.33
CA GLN A 292 8.94 -13.57 10.26
C GLN A 292 9.53 -12.18 10.40
N LEU A 293 9.43 -11.55 11.59
CA LEU A 293 10.01 -10.24 11.86
C LEU A 293 11.54 -10.27 11.79
N GLY A 294 12.19 -11.29 12.34
CA GLY A 294 13.64 -11.44 12.30
C GLY A 294 14.17 -11.57 10.87
N LEU A 295 13.61 -12.49 10.08
CA LEU A 295 13.96 -12.65 8.67
C LEU A 295 13.64 -11.38 7.88
N GLY A 296 12.46 -10.81 8.08
CA GLY A 296 12.03 -9.59 7.40
C GLY A 296 13.00 -8.43 7.62
N LEU A 297 13.37 -8.15 8.88
CA LEU A 297 14.31 -7.08 9.22
C LEU A 297 15.72 -7.36 8.67
N SER A 298 16.21 -8.61 8.73
CA SER A 298 17.52 -8.98 8.19
C SER A 298 17.56 -8.82 6.66
N VAL A 299 16.54 -9.32 5.96
CA VAL A 299 16.44 -9.22 4.48
C VAL A 299 16.25 -7.77 4.04
N LEU A 300 15.46 -6.98 4.78
CA LEU A 300 15.30 -5.54 4.54
C LEU A 300 16.65 -4.80 4.66
N THR A 301 17.42 -5.13 5.71
CA THR A 301 18.76 -4.54 5.91
C THR A 301 19.71 -4.91 4.77
N ALA A 302 19.74 -6.18 4.37
CA ALA A 302 20.56 -6.63 3.23
C ALA A 302 20.16 -5.90 1.93
N GLY A 303 18.87 -5.76 1.66
CA GLY A 303 18.35 -4.99 0.53
C GLY A 303 18.78 -3.52 0.57
N LEU A 304 18.69 -2.88 1.74
CA LEU A 304 19.10 -1.49 1.93
C LEU A 304 20.61 -1.30 1.69
N ILE A 305 21.44 -2.24 2.16
CA ILE A 305 22.89 -2.24 1.89
C ILE A 305 23.16 -2.34 0.40
N LEU A 306 22.51 -3.28 -0.31
CA LEU A 306 22.69 -3.43 -1.75
C LEU A 306 22.25 -2.20 -2.54
N VAL A 307 21.13 -1.58 -2.19
CA VAL A 307 20.68 -0.31 -2.79
C VAL A 307 21.73 0.78 -2.57
N THR A 308 22.28 0.87 -1.37
CA THR A 308 23.32 1.86 -1.03
C THR A 308 24.58 1.63 -1.85
N VAL A 309 25.03 0.36 -1.99
CA VAL A 309 26.18 -0.01 -2.82
C VAL A 309 25.91 0.27 -4.30
N ALA A 310 24.70 -0.01 -4.80
CA ALA A 310 24.30 0.26 -6.18
C ALA A 310 24.37 1.74 -6.56
N ILE A 311 24.19 2.63 -5.60
CA ILE A 311 24.27 4.07 -5.80
C ILE A 311 25.73 4.57 -5.70
N TRP A 312 26.51 3.93 -4.85
CA TRP A 312 27.94 4.24 -4.74
C TRP A 312 28.71 3.78 -5.98
N ASN A 313 28.45 2.54 -6.41
CA ASN A 313 28.94 1.96 -7.66
C ASN A 313 27.77 1.79 -8.62
N PRO A 314 27.49 2.77 -9.50
CA PRO A 314 26.31 2.74 -10.36
C PRO A 314 26.13 1.39 -11.06
N SER A 315 25.14 0.61 -10.59
CA SER A 315 24.90 -0.76 -11.09
C SER A 315 23.42 -1.07 -11.04
N LEU A 316 22.83 -1.25 -12.23
CA LEU A 316 21.43 -1.66 -12.35
C LEU A 316 21.15 -3.03 -11.71
N PRO A 317 21.95 -4.09 -11.92
CA PRO A 317 21.71 -5.38 -11.26
C PRO A 317 21.71 -5.29 -9.75
N LEU A 318 22.62 -4.52 -9.14
CA LEU A 318 22.63 -4.32 -7.69
C LEU A 318 21.41 -3.54 -7.18
N LEU A 319 20.95 -2.53 -7.92
CA LEU A 319 19.74 -1.78 -7.59
C LEU A 319 18.51 -2.69 -7.60
N LEU A 320 18.35 -3.53 -8.65
CA LEU A 320 17.21 -4.44 -8.78
C LEU A 320 17.26 -5.55 -7.73
N ALA A 321 18.46 -6.12 -7.48
CA ALA A 321 18.63 -7.15 -6.44
C ALA A 321 18.36 -6.55 -5.03
N GLY A 322 18.87 -5.35 -4.77
CA GLY A 322 18.63 -4.64 -3.52
C GLY A 322 17.16 -4.28 -3.34
N GLY A 323 16.49 -3.88 -4.43
CA GLY A 323 15.05 -3.64 -4.47
C GLY A 323 14.23 -4.91 -4.19
N ALA A 324 14.59 -6.03 -4.80
CA ALA A 324 13.92 -7.33 -4.58
C ALA A 324 14.07 -7.80 -3.13
N LEU A 325 15.28 -7.80 -2.58
CA LEU A 325 15.53 -8.19 -1.18
C LEU A 325 14.88 -7.21 -0.21
N GLY A 326 15.08 -5.90 -0.42
CA GLY A 326 14.48 -4.88 0.41
C GLY A 326 12.94 -4.94 0.40
N GLY A 327 12.36 -5.15 -0.78
CA GLY A 327 10.92 -5.35 -0.94
C GLY A 327 10.41 -6.59 -0.22
N ALA A 328 11.08 -7.74 -0.38
CA ALA A 328 10.73 -8.98 0.33
C ALA A 328 10.80 -8.78 1.85
N GLY A 329 11.88 -8.16 2.35
CA GLY A 329 12.02 -7.81 3.76
C GLY A 329 10.92 -6.89 4.25
N ALA A 330 10.61 -5.83 3.49
CA ALA A 330 9.55 -4.87 3.80
C ALA A 330 8.17 -5.53 3.86
N GLY A 331 7.85 -6.41 2.91
CA GLY A 331 6.59 -7.17 2.89
C GLY A 331 6.44 -8.06 4.13
N ALA A 332 7.49 -8.80 4.50
CA ALA A 332 7.49 -9.65 5.70
C ALA A 332 7.34 -8.83 6.99
N VAL A 333 8.07 -7.68 7.09
CA VAL A 333 7.99 -6.76 8.23
C VAL A 333 6.60 -6.17 8.35
N PHE A 334 6.01 -5.71 7.26
CA PHE A 334 4.67 -5.12 7.26
C PHE A 334 3.62 -6.14 7.75
N LYS A 335 3.63 -7.35 7.22
CA LYS A 335 2.74 -8.43 7.71
C LYS A 335 2.97 -8.73 9.19
N GLY A 336 4.23 -8.80 9.62
CA GLY A 336 4.59 -8.99 11.03
C GLY A 336 4.09 -7.85 11.91
N GLY A 337 4.13 -6.60 11.42
CA GLY A 337 3.57 -5.42 12.08
C GLY A 337 2.06 -5.54 12.29
N ILE A 338 1.31 -5.90 11.24
CA ILE A 338 -0.14 -6.15 11.31
C ILE A 338 -0.43 -7.24 12.35
N SER A 339 0.26 -8.38 12.27
CA SER A 339 0.07 -9.51 13.20
C SER A 339 0.39 -9.13 14.65
N THR A 340 1.44 -8.33 14.86
CA THR A 340 1.81 -7.82 16.20
C THR A 340 0.69 -6.94 16.77
N VAL A 341 0.16 -6.01 15.97
CA VAL A 341 -0.91 -5.09 16.41
C VAL A 341 -2.19 -5.86 16.71
N LEU A 342 -2.56 -6.84 15.89
CA LEU A 342 -3.75 -7.67 16.12
C LEU A 342 -3.64 -8.52 17.40
N GLN A 343 -2.42 -8.94 17.80
CA GLN A 343 -2.21 -9.68 19.05
C GLN A 343 -2.31 -8.82 20.30
N ILE A 344 -1.94 -7.53 20.24
CA ILE A 344 -1.92 -6.64 21.40
C ILE A 344 -3.18 -5.78 21.54
N ALA A 345 -3.97 -5.66 20.47
CA ALA A 345 -5.19 -4.85 20.46
C ALA A 345 -6.39 -5.68 20.94
N PRO A 346 -7.23 -5.13 21.83
CA PRO A 346 -8.52 -5.73 22.17
C PRO A 346 -9.41 -5.89 20.93
N GLU A 347 -10.28 -6.88 20.91
CA GLU A 347 -11.10 -7.19 19.71
C GLU A 347 -11.90 -5.99 19.20
N HIS A 348 -12.52 -5.24 20.12
CA HIS A 348 -13.30 -4.04 19.79
C HIS A 348 -12.47 -2.85 19.29
N ALA A 349 -11.15 -2.84 19.53
CA ALA A 349 -10.23 -1.75 19.14
C ALA A 349 -9.25 -2.13 18.03
N ARG A 350 -9.35 -3.33 17.44
CA ARG A 350 -8.44 -3.80 16.37
C ARG A 350 -8.40 -2.87 15.17
N GLY A 351 -9.56 -2.36 14.74
CA GLY A 351 -9.65 -1.42 13.61
C GLY A 351 -8.91 -0.12 13.89
N GLU A 352 -9.08 0.46 15.09
CA GLU A 352 -8.40 1.68 15.51
C GLU A 352 -6.89 1.51 15.66
N ALA A 353 -6.45 0.37 16.21
CA ALA A 353 -5.04 0.05 16.33
C ALA A 353 -4.38 -0.15 14.95
N LEU A 354 -5.05 -0.83 14.02
CA LEU A 354 -4.57 -0.97 12.64
C LEU A 354 -4.52 0.38 11.91
N ALA A 355 -5.50 1.27 12.10
CA ALA A 355 -5.46 2.61 11.53
C ALA A 355 -4.21 3.38 11.99
N GLY A 356 -3.82 3.26 13.27
CA GLY A 356 -2.58 3.81 13.80
C GLY A 356 -1.32 3.18 13.17
N LEU A 357 -1.32 1.86 12.93
CA LEU A 357 -0.22 1.20 12.21
C LEU A 357 -0.09 1.68 10.76
N PHE A 358 -1.22 1.81 10.05
CA PHE A 358 -1.24 2.34 8.70
C PHE A 358 -0.80 3.81 8.66
N LEU A 359 -1.18 4.62 9.66
CA LEU A 359 -0.65 5.98 9.78
C LEU A 359 0.87 5.98 9.88
N ALA A 360 1.46 5.11 10.74
CA ALA A 360 2.91 4.96 10.84
C ALA A 360 3.54 4.51 9.50
N ALA A 361 2.88 3.59 8.76
CA ALA A 361 3.29 3.16 7.43
C ALA A 361 3.36 4.34 6.44
N TYR A 362 2.29 5.13 6.34
CA TYR A 362 2.22 6.23 5.39
C TYR A 362 3.09 7.42 5.80
N LEU A 363 3.29 7.67 7.10
CA LEU A 363 4.31 8.61 7.57
C LEU A 363 5.72 8.11 7.20
N GLY A 364 6.00 6.83 7.36
CA GLY A 364 7.23 6.20 6.90
C GLY A 364 7.46 6.30 5.40
N LEU A 365 6.38 6.19 4.61
CA LEU A 365 6.42 6.37 3.16
C LEU A 365 6.75 7.82 2.76
N ALA A 366 6.22 8.82 3.47
CA ALA A 366 6.27 10.22 3.09
C ALA A 366 7.45 10.98 3.73
N VAL A 367 7.59 10.92 5.06
CA VAL A 367 8.52 11.79 5.80
C VAL A 367 9.99 11.55 5.45
N PRO A 368 10.51 10.29 5.43
CA PRO A 368 11.91 10.06 5.07
C PRO A 368 12.23 10.44 3.63
N VAL A 369 11.27 10.28 2.71
CA VAL A 369 11.44 10.61 1.29
C VAL A 369 11.44 12.12 1.08
N ILE A 370 10.58 12.88 1.76
CA ILE A 370 10.65 14.35 1.76
C ILE A 370 11.99 14.83 2.34
N ALA A 371 12.42 14.27 3.47
CA ALA A 371 13.70 14.60 4.07
C ALA A 371 14.87 14.33 3.12
N LEU A 372 14.82 13.20 2.39
CA LEU A 372 15.78 12.88 1.36
C LEU A 372 15.74 13.90 0.20
N GLY A 373 14.54 14.30 -0.26
CA GLY A 373 14.35 15.33 -1.28
C GLY A 373 14.96 16.69 -0.87
N PHE A 374 14.78 17.11 0.38
CA PHE A 374 15.45 18.30 0.92
C PHE A 374 16.97 18.13 1.00
N ALA A 375 17.44 16.98 1.48
CA ALA A 375 18.87 16.71 1.60
C ALA A 375 19.60 16.78 0.23
N THR A 376 18.94 16.37 -0.86
CA THR A 376 19.53 16.44 -2.21
C THR A 376 19.69 17.86 -2.76
N GLN A 377 19.10 18.89 -2.11
CA GLN A 377 19.34 20.28 -2.49
C GLN A 377 20.70 20.81 -1.94
N ALA A 378 21.13 20.32 -0.78
CA ALA A 378 22.34 20.76 -0.13
C ALA A 378 23.50 19.76 -0.24
N LEU A 379 23.19 18.48 -0.45
CA LEU A 379 24.15 17.37 -0.48
C LEU A 379 24.15 16.69 -1.83
N ARG A 380 25.27 16.08 -2.17
CA ARG A 380 25.34 15.18 -3.33
C ARG A 380 24.35 14.00 -3.13
N PRO A 381 23.64 13.53 -4.17
CA PRO A 381 22.66 12.45 -4.05
C PRO A 381 23.18 11.19 -3.33
N ARG A 382 24.45 10.83 -3.55
CA ARG A 382 25.13 9.71 -2.88
C ARG A 382 25.21 9.91 -1.36
N THR A 383 25.61 11.11 -0.91
CA THR A 383 25.73 11.44 0.53
C THR A 383 24.37 11.50 1.21
N ALA A 384 23.38 12.09 0.56
CA ALA A 384 22.01 12.16 1.08
C ALA A 384 21.42 10.74 1.27
N LEU A 385 21.64 9.83 0.32
CA LEU A 385 21.16 8.46 0.44
C LEU A 385 21.93 7.64 1.49
N LEU A 386 23.24 7.87 1.66
CA LEU A 386 23.98 7.26 2.78
C LEU A 386 23.37 7.64 4.12
N GLY A 387 23.07 8.93 4.33
CA GLY A 387 22.38 9.41 5.52
C GLY A 387 21.01 8.77 5.73
N PHE A 388 20.23 8.67 4.64
CA PHE A 388 18.93 7.98 4.64
C PHE A 388 19.09 6.51 5.05
N SER A 389 20.02 5.78 4.43
CA SER A 389 20.26 4.37 4.71
C SER A 389 20.77 4.13 6.13
N ALA A 390 21.67 4.99 6.62
CA ALA A 390 22.16 4.92 7.98
C ALA A 390 21.04 5.15 8.99
N LEU A 391 20.18 6.16 8.79
CA LEU A 391 19.03 6.40 9.63
C LEU A 391 18.10 5.18 9.70
N LEU A 392 17.74 4.61 8.54
CA LEU A 392 16.90 3.42 8.50
C LEU A 392 17.57 2.23 9.21
N ALA A 393 18.87 2.01 9.02
CA ALA A 393 19.62 0.95 9.68
C ALA A 393 19.61 1.08 11.21
N VAL A 394 19.76 2.30 11.72
CA VAL A 394 19.65 2.58 13.17
C VAL A 394 18.25 2.26 13.68
N VAL A 395 17.20 2.69 12.97
CA VAL A 395 15.83 2.40 13.37
C VAL A 395 15.55 0.89 13.32
N ILE A 396 16.03 0.18 12.29
CA ILE A 396 15.94 -1.28 12.21
C ILE A 396 16.60 -1.94 13.42
N ALA A 397 17.81 -1.54 13.79
CA ALA A 397 18.53 -2.10 14.93
C ALA A 397 17.78 -1.90 16.25
N LEU A 398 17.24 -0.69 16.49
CA LEU A 398 16.45 -0.39 17.69
C LEU A 398 15.14 -1.21 17.75
N VAL A 399 14.45 -1.32 16.64
CA VAL A 399 13.22 -2.10 16.51
C VAL A 399 13.49 -3.59 16.69
N ALA A 400 14.55 -4.12 16.07
CA ALA A 400 14.95 -5.52 16.19
C ALA A 400 15.22 -5.87 17.65
N ARG A 401 15.99 -5.04 18.37
CA ARG A 401 16.23 -5.23 19.81
C ARG A 401 14.94 -5.31 20.61
N LYS A 402 13.94 -4.49 20.30
CA LYS A 402 12.68 -4.44 21.08
C LYS A 402 11.71 -5.56 20.71
N LEU A 403 11.56 -5.87 19.44
CA LEU A 403 10.59 -6.89 18.97
C LEU A 403 11.12 -8.33 19.12
N LEU A 404 12.45 -8.54 18.97
CA LEU A 404 13.05 -9.85 19.01
C LEU A 404 13.56 -10.26 20.41
N ALA A 405 13.84 -9.30 21.31
CA ALA A 405 14.31 -9.57 22.68
C ALA A 405 13.20 -10.12 23.60
N ARG A 406 11.91 -9.90 23.28
CA ARG A 406 10.81 -10.46 24.07
C ARG A 406 10.78 -11.99 23.92
N ARG A 407 11.05 -12.73 25.01
CA ARG A 407 10.75 -14.15 25.10
C ARG A 407 9.23 -14.33 24.99
N PRO A 408 8.73 -15.36 24.27
CA PRO A 408 7.31 -15.72 24.37
C PRO A 408 7.01 -16.05 25.83
N ALA A 409 5.94 -15.42 26.37
CA ALA A 409 5.38 -15.79 27.67
C ALA A 409 4.72 -17.17 27.59
#